data_fde584d7ff61b6ee185dfa1c9659c7bd
#
_entry.id   fde584d7ff61b6ee185dfa1c9659c7bd
#
_cell.length_a   1.000
_cell.length_b   1.000
_cell.length_c   1.000
_cell.angle_alpha   90.00
_cell.angle_beta   90.00
_cell.angle_gamma   90.00
#
_symmetry.space_group_name_H-M   'P 1'
#
loop_
_entity.id
_entity.type
_entity.pdbx_description
1 polymer ?
#
loop_
_entity_poly.entity_id
_entity_poly.type
_entity_poly.pdbx_seq_one_letter_code
_entity_poly.pdbx_strand_id
1 'polypeptide(L)'
;MEQKKSEFNKVLNAWDVLVIAFGAMIGWGWVVSTGGWIEKGGVLGAAIGFVIGGIMIFFVGMTYAELTAAMPQCGGEHVFSYKAMGSTGSFICTWMIILGYVSVACFEACAFPTIITYLWPGFLKGYLYTVAGFDIYASWLIVAIVVAFLIMMINIIGAKTAAILQTVLTCIIGGAGILLIIASVINGTVDNLDGQMFAGSSAGLNVKAIIGVAALSPFYFIGFDVIPQAAEEINVPAKKIGSILILSVVLAVVFYALVIVAVGLVMGPQAIVDSEQATGLVTADAMAAAFNTKIMAKVIIVGGMCGIVTSWNSFMLGGSRAMYSMAESYMIPKFFAKLHPKHKTPINALILIGSLTMLAPFAGRKMLVWISDAGNFGCCVAYCMVALSFIILRKKEQDMPRPYKVPAYKFFGTMAVIMSGFMVAMYCIPGSGGSLIIQEWGIVLAWCALGVVFFVFCKKKYKESFGTLVELISDEDAATLMPEADEVELDKVIDAAIDRVLAKKAS
;
A
#
# COMPACT_ATOMS: atom_id res chain seq x y z
N MET A 1 -18.98 1.19 -23.30
CA MET A 1 -18.67 0.64 -21.96
C MET A 1 -19.56 -0.57 -21.77
N GLU A 2 -19.02 -1.67 -21.29
CA GLU A 2 -19.78 -2.88 -21.00
C GLU A 2 -20.36 -2.74 -19.58
N GLN A 3 -21.64 -2.97 -19.39
CA GLN A 3 -22.29 -2.89 -18.08
C GLN A 3 -22.31 -4.26 -17.43
N LYS A 4 -21.90 -4.35 -16.15
CA LYS A 4 -21.79 -5.62 -15.42
C LYS A 4 -22.10 -5.40 -13.94
N LYS A 5 -22.72 -6.40 -13.31
CA LYS A 5 -22.82 -6.48 -11.84
C LYS A 5 -21.48 -6.90 -11.24
N SER A 6 -21.12 -6.35 -10.08
CA SER A 6 -19.90 -6.78 -9.37
C SER A 6 -19.95 -8.27 -9.04
N GLU A 7 -18.84 -8.96 -9.30
CA GLU A 7 -18.66 -10.37 -8.94
C GLU A 7 -17.97 -10.55 -7.58
N PHE A 8 -17.50 -9.46 -6.97
CA PHE A 8 -16.85 -9.50 -5.66
C PHE A 8 -17.87 -9.60 -4.51
N ASN A 9 -17.46 -10.22 -3.42
CA ASN A 9 -18.26 -10.29 -2.21
C ASN A 9 -18.05 -9.02 -1.37
N LYS A 10 -19.10 -8.28 -1.04
CA LYS A 10 -19.06 -7.11 -0.14
C LYS A 10 -18.93 -7.57 1.32
N VAL A 11 -17.70 -7.74 1.80
CA VAL A 11 -17.39 -8.35 3.10
C VAL A 11 -16.62 -7.43 4.05
N LEU A 12 -16.09 -6.31 3.55
CA LEU A 12 -15.25 -5.39 4.35
C LEU A 12 -16.12 -4.31 4.99
N ASN A 13 -16.14 -4.27 6.32
CA ASN A 13 -16.82 -3.21 7.08
C ASN A 13 -15.90 -1.97 7.25
N ALA A 14 -16.40 -0.91 7.88
CA ALA A 14 -15.67 0.34 8.06
C ALA A 14 -14.36 0.17 8.85
N TRP A 15 -14.35 -0.71 9.85
CA TRP A 15 -13.14 -1.01 10.62
C TRP A 15 -12.12 -1.78 9.79
N ASP A 16 -12.57 -2.81 9.03
CA ASP A 16 -11.70 -3.56 8.13
C ASP A 16 -10.97 -2.63 7.13
N VAL A 17 -11.71 -1.68 6.54
CA VAL A 17 -11.16 -0.69 5.58
C VAL A 17 -10.14 0.22 6.26
N LEU A 18 -10.45 0.73 7.46
CA LEU A 18 -9.53 1.59 8.20
C LEU A 18 -8.23 0.86 8.54
N VAL A 19 -8.30 -0.36 9.05
CA VAL A 19 -7.11 -1.11 9.48
C VAL A 19 -6.28 -1.62 8.29
N ILE A 20 -6.90 -1.88 7.12
CA ILE A 20 -6.17 -2.22 5.90
C ILE A 20 -5.27 -1.06 5.48
N ALA A 21 -5.81 0.16 5.42
CA ALA A 21 -5.04 1.33 5.03
C ALA A 21 -4.05 1.78 6.11
N PHE A 22 -4.51 1.93 7.35
CA PHE A 22 -3.65 2.36 8.46
C PHE A 22 -2.52 1.36 8.71
N GLY A 23 -2.84 0.05 8.73
CA GLY A 23 -1.84 -1.01 8.92
C GLY A 23 -0.87 -1.14 7.75
N ALA A 24 -1.27 -0.76 6.52
CA ALA A 24 -0.35 -0.67 5.39
C ALA A 24 0.68 0.45 5.59
N MET A 25 0.24 1.60 6.10
CA MET A 25 1.10 2.77 6.32
C MET A 25 2.03 2.62 7.53
N ILE A 26 1.60 2.01 8.64
CA ILE A 26 2.42 1.88 9.85
C ILE A 26 3.26 0.59 9.89
N GLY A 27 3.82 0.16 8.76
CA GLY A 27 4.67 -1.02 8.64
C GLY A 27 5.90 -1.02 9.57
N TRP A 28 7.00 -1.59 9.14
CA TRP A 28 8.25 -1.67 9.92
C TRP A 28 9.05 -0.35 9.97
N GLY A 29 8.80 0.58 9.05
CA GLY A 29 9.63 1.78 8.84
C GLY A 29 9.87 2.61 10.09
N TRP A 30 8.86 2.82 10.95
CA TRP A 30 9.00 3.61 12.16
C TRP A 30 9.87 2.94 13.23
N VAL A 31 10.07 1.64 13.17
CA VAL A 31 10.96 0.92 14.11
C VAL A 31 12.42 1.10 13.73
N VAL A 32 12.75 1.02 12.43
CA VAL A 32 14.14 1.06 11.97
C VAL A 32 14.63 2.44 11.54
N SER A 33 13.74 3.37 11.19
CA SER A 33 14.17 4.63 10.57
C SER A 33 14.03 5.84 11.47
N THR A 34 13.41 5.74 12.63
CA THR A 34 13.19 6.88 13.54
C THR A 34 14.50 7.51 14.00
N GLY A 35 15.53 6.69 14.28
CA GLY A 35 16.87 7.20 14.63
C GLY A 35 17.44 8.08 13.52
N GLY A 36 17.44 7.60 12.29
CA GLY A 36 17.91 8.36 11.14
C GLY A 36 17.10 9.62 10.82
N TRP A 37 15.78 9.63 11.13
CA TRP A 37 14.97 10.85 11.00
C TRP A 37 15.36 11.89 12.04
N ILE A 38 15.59 11.45 13.30
CA ILE A 38 16.02 12.34 14.40
C ILE A 38 17.44 12.85 14.11
N GLU A 39 18.34 12.01 13.63
CA GLU A 39 19.69 12.44 13.22
C GLU A 39 19.65 13.53 12.14
N LYS A 40 18.78 13.37 11.12
CA LYS A 40 18.62 14.35 10.04
C LYS A 40 17.93 15.64 10.46
N GLY A 41 16.87 15.56 11.25
CA GLY A 41 15.97 16.69 11.52
C GLY A 41 16.07 17.24 12.94
N GLY A 42 16.60 16.49 13.87
CA GLY A 42 16.31 16.63 15.28
C GLY A 42 14.90 16.09 15.61
N VAL A 43 14.58 15.95 16.88
CA VAL A 43 13.29 15.36 17.31
C VAL A 43 12.11 16.18 16.80
N LEU A 44 12.06 17.47 17.10
CA LEU A 44 10.96 18.35 16.66
C LEU A 44 11.01 18.62 15.16
N GLY A 45 12.23 18.79 14.60
CA GLY A 45 12.38 18.99 13.16
C GLY A 45 11.93 17.78 12.35
N ALA A 46 12.19 16.56 12.82
CA ALA A 46 11.69 15.33 12.19
C ALA A 46 10.18 15.19 12.32
N ALA A 47 9.62 15.45 13.52
CA ALA A 47 8.17 15.42 13.71
C ALA A 47 7.44 16.44 12.81
N ILE A 48 7.94 17.68 12.72
CA ILE A 48 7.41 18.70 11.81
C ILE A 48 7.56 18.26 10.35
N GLY A 49 8.68 17.65 9.96
CA GLY A 49 8.92 17.10 8.64
C GLY A 49 7.86 16.03 8.27
N PHE A 50 7.54 15.13 9.20
CA PHE A 50 6.46 14.14 9.00
C PHE A 50 5.07 14.78 8.90
N VAL A 51 4.78 15.83 9.68
CA VAL A 51 3.52 16.58 9.56
C VAL A 51 3.44 17.26 8.18
N ILE A 52 4.51 17.88 7.70
CA ILE A 52 4.54 18.52 6.37
C ILE A 52 4.34 17.47 5.27
N GLY A 53 5.06 16.35 5.29
CA GLY A 53 4.85 15.27 4.32
C GLY A 53 3.47 14.64 4.43
N GLY A 54 2.93 14.52 5.64
CA GLY A 54 1.55 14.10 5.89
C GLY A 54 0.53 15.05 5.27
N ILE A 55 0.77 16.37 5.32
CA ILE A 55 -0.06 17.37 4.62
C ILE A 55 0.02 17.18 3.11
N MET A 56 1.19 16.86 2.56
CA MET A 56 1.33 16.57 1.13
C MET A 56 0.46 15.37 0.73
N ILE A 57 0.53 14.29 1.47
CA ILE A 57 -0.29 13.08 1.25
C ILE A 57 -1.77 13.35 1.53
N PHE A 58 -2.11 14.20 2.49
CA PHE A 58 -3.50 14.60 2.75
C PHE A 58 -4.14 15.26 1.52
N PHE A 59 -3.44 16.16 0.83
CA PHE A 59 -3.97 16.75 -0.41
C PHE A 59 -4.21 15.69 -1.49
N VAL A 60 -3.30 14.76 -1.66
CA VAL A 60 -3.46 13.62 -2.58
C VAL A 60 -4.64 12.75 -2.13
N GLY A 61 -4.69 12.37 -0.86
CA GLY A 61 -5.75 11.56 -0.26
C GLY A 61 -7.15 12.16 -0.43
N MET A 62 -7.28 13.50 -0.38
CA MET A 62 -8.55 14.18 -0.65
C MET A 62 -9.05 13.91 -2.08
N THR A 63 -8.16 13.87 -3.08
CA THR A 63 -8.55 13.53 -4.46
C THR A 63 -9.00 12.08 -4.58
N TYR A 64 -8.29 11.16 -3.92
CA TYR A 64 -8.67 9.76 -3.82
C TYR A 64 -10.01 9.56 -3.11
N ALA A 65 -10.24 10.26 -2.00
CA ALA A 65 -11.46 10.15 -1.21
C ALA A 65 -12.71 10.49 -2.04
N GLU A 66 -12.66 11.55 -2.84
CA GLU A 66 -13.78 11.91 -3.71
C GLU A 66 -13.94 10.92 -4.86
N LEU A 67 -12.84 10.58 -5.55
CA LEU A 67 -12.90 9.70 -6.71
C LEU A 67 -13.35 8.28 -6.32
N THR A 68 -12.86 7.75 -5.19
CA THR A 68 -13.30 6.44 -4.69
C THR A 68 -14.79 6.44 -4.30
N ALA A 69 -15.26 7.52 -3.67
CA ALA A 69 -16.67 7.65 -3.30
C ALA A 69 -17.58 7.81 -4.54
N ALA A 70 -17.09 8.47 -5.59
CA ALA A 70 -17.83 8.69 -6.83
C ALA A 70 -17.82 7.45 -7.76
N MET A 71 -16.75 6.66 -7.71
CA MET A 71 -16.53 5.50 -8.58
C MET A 71 -16.00 4.33 -7.74
N PRO A 72 -16.83 3.69 -6.90
CA PRO A 72 -16.39 2.61 -5.99
C PRO A 72 -16.23 1.27 -6.73
N GLN A 73 -15.30 1.22 -7.68
CA GLN A 73 -15.00 0.06 -8.51
C GLN A 73 -13.60 -0.48 -8.20
N CYS A 74 -13.43 -1.78 -8.35
CA CYS A 74 -12.15 -2.48 -8.22
C CYS A 74 -11.10 -1.88 -9.16
N GLY A 75 -9.88 -1.70 -8.68
CA GLY A 75 -8.81 -1.11 -9.45
C GLY A 75 -8.72 0.41 -9.36
N GLY A 76 -9.56 1.08 -8.54
CA GLY A 76 -9.47 2.51 -8.19
C GLY A 76 -8.81 3.41 -9.23
N GLU A 77 -7.48 3.56 -9.19
CA GLU A 77 -6.70 4.41 -10.10
C GLU A 77 -6.91 4.05 -11.58
N HIS A 78 -7.15 2.77 -11.87
CA HIS A 78 -7.47 2.30 -13.23
C HIS A 78 -8.73 2.99 -13.75
N VAL A 79 -9.78 2.98 -12.94
CA VAL A 79 -11.10 3.57 -13.29
C VAL A 79 -11.00 5.08 -13.37
N PHE A 80 -10.36 5.73 -12.37
CA PHE A 80 -10.24 7.18 -12.30
C PHE A 80 -9.46 7.75 -13.49
N SER A 81 -8.30 7.16 -13.75
CA SER A 81 -7.44 7.59 -14.86
C SER A 81 -8.03 7.26 -16.23
N TYR A 82 -8.80 6.16 -16.34
CA TYR A 82 -9.50 5.83 -17.58
C TYR A 82 -10.56 6.88 -17.94
N LYS A 83 -11.45 7.20 -17.01
CA LYS A 83 -12.50 8.21 -17.25
C LYS A 83 -11.91 9.59 -17.53
N ALA A 84 -10.78 9.94 -16.90
CA ALA A 84 -10.13 11.23 -17.11
C ALA A 84 -9.32 11.29 -18.42
N MET A 85 -8.45 10.31 -18.67
CA MET A 85 -7.37 10.34 -19.66
C MET A 85 -7.47 9.22 -20.71
N GLY A 86 -8.48 8.36 -20.64
CA GLY A 86 -8.67 7.23 -21.56
C GLY A 86 -7.72 6.05 -21.31
N SER A 87 -7.75 5.07 -22.20
CA SER A 87 -7.08 3.78 -22.04
C SER A 87 -5.56 3.89 -21.87
N THR A 88 -4.89 4.78 -22.58
CA THR A 88 -3.42 4.96 -22.46
C THR A 88 -3.05 5.55 -21.11
N GLY A 89 -3.76 6.60 -20.65
CA GLY A 89 -3.53 7.19 -19.33
C GLY A 89 -3.77 6.19 -18.21
N SER A 90 -4.84 5.42 -18.31
CA SER A 90 -5.16 4.36 -17.36
C SER A 90 -4.11 3.26 -17.33
N PHE A 91 -3.62 2.83 -18.50
CA PHE A 91 -2.54 1.82 -18.55
C PHE A 91 -1.30 2.30 -17.80
N ILE A 92 -0.83 3.53 -18.07
CA ILE A 92 0.37 4.08 -17.43
C ILE A 92 0.15 4.19 -15.91
N CYS A 93 -0.95 4.80 -15.47
CA CYS A 93 -1.25 5.00 -14.07
C CYS A 93 -1.27 3.67 -13.30
N THR A 94 -2.03 2.69 -13.82
CA THR A 94 -2.20 1.41 -13.13
C THR A 94 -0.93 0.54 -13.22
N TRP A 95 -0.19 0.60 -14.32
CA TRP A 95 1.08 -0.12 -14.46
C TRP A 95 2.12 0.37 -13.45
N MET A 96 2.15 1.68 -13.19
CA MET A 96 3.07 2.27 -12.22
C MET A 96 2.67 1.95 -10.77
N ILE A 97 1.37 1.95 -10.42
CA ILE A 97 0.96 1.58 -9.06
C ILE A 97 1.18 0.08 -8.78
N ILE A 98 1.03 -0.79 -9.79
CA ILE A 98 1.34 -2.23 -9.65
C ILE A 98 2.83 -2.42 -9.34
N LEU A 99 3.74 -1.65 -9.98
CA LEU A 99 5.16 -1.69 -9.63
C LEU A 99 5.34 -1.42 -8.13
N GLY A 100 4.69 -0.38 -7.60
CA GLY A 100 4.74 -0.05 -6.19
C GLY A 100 4.31 -1.21 -5.29
N TYR A 101 3.13 -1.74 -5.53
CA TYR A 101 2.56 -2.80 -4.69
C TYR A 101 3.38 -4.09 -4.71
N VAL A 102 3.80 -4.54 -5.91
CA VAL A 102 4.62 -5.74 -6.05
C VAL A 102 5.99 -5.54 -5.41
N SER A 103 6.59 -4.38 -5.58
CA SER A 103 7.91 -4.05 -5.02
C SER A 103 7.91 -4.10 -3.50
N VAL A 104 6.92 -3.46 -2.85
CA VAL A 104 6.80 -3.48 -1.39
C VAL A 104 6.55 -4.91 -0.90
N ALA A 105 5.65 -5.67 -1.53
CA ALA A 105 5.40 -7.06 -1.17
C ALA A 105 6.68 -7.93 -1.26
N CYS A 106 7.51 -7.72 -2.27
CA CYS A 106 8.80 -8.40 -2.42
C CYS A 106 9.81 -7.97 -1.33
N PHE A 107 9.85 -6.68 -1.00
CA PHE A 107 10.72 -6.16 0.06
C PHE A 107 10.37 -6.75 1.42
N GLU A 108 9.08 -6.80 1.76
CA GLU A 108 8.60 -7.33 3.04
C GLU A 108 8.93 -8.82 3.20
N ALA A 109 8.98 -9.58 2.11
CA ALA A 109 9.40 -10.99 2.14
C ALA A 109 10.84 -11.19 2.64
N CYS A 110 11.73 -10.22 2.45
CA CYS A 110 13.07 -10.23 3.01
C CYS A 110 13.17 -9.57 4.37
N ALA A 111 12.36 -8.54 4.61
CA ALA A 111 12.37 -7.83 5.88
C ALA A 111 11.95 -8.76 7.02
N PHE A 112 10.91 -9.57 6.84
CA PHE A 112 10.39 -10.45 7.89
C PHE A 112 11.43 -11.40 8.49
N PRO A 113 12.14 -12.25 7.75
CA PRO A 113 13.14 -13.15 8.33
C PRO A 113 14.38 -12.38 8.84
N THR A 114 14.67 -11.21 8.29
CA THR A 114 15.77 -10.36 8.79
C THR A 114 15.50 -9.90 10.23
N ILE A 115 14.25 -9.56 10.57
CA ILE A 115 13.89 -9.12 11.92
C ILE A 115 13.98 -10.27 12.93
N ILE A 116 13.75 -11.50 12.52
CA ILE A 116 13.93 -12.66 13.41
C ILE A 116 15.36 -12.73 13.98
N THR A 117 16.35 -12.23 13.25
CA THR A 117 17.74 -12.21 13.73
C THR A 117 17.94 -11.35 14.98
N TYR A 118 17.14 -10.28 15.17
CA TYR A 118 17.18 -9.44 16.39
C TYR A 118 16.55 -10.13 17.60
N LEU A 119 15.58 -11.03 17.37
CA LEU A 119 14.95 -11.81 18.43
C LEU A 119 15.76 -13.08 18.77
N TRP A 120 16.43 -13.63 17.76
CA TRP A 120 17.11 -14.93 17.83
C TRP A 120 18.47 -14.87 17.12
N PRO A 121 19.54 -14.43 17.77
CA PRO A 121 20.85 -14.25 17.13
C PRO A 121 21.42 -15.52 16.44
N GLY A 122 21.05 -16.71 16.91
CA GLY A 122 21.45 -18.01 16.31
C GLY A 122 20.56 -18.50 15.17
N PHE A 123 19.66 -17.67 14.65
CA PHE A 123 18.70 -18.04 13.62
C PHE A 123 19.34 -18.37 12.27
N LEU A 124 20.39 -17.64 11.88
CA LEU A 124 21.05 -17.80 10.59
C LEU A 124 21.88 -19.09 10.54
N LYS A 125 21.38 -20.09 9.79
CA LYS A 125 22.04 -21.41 9.61
C LYS A 125 22.02 -21.82 8.15
N GLY A 126 23.07 -22.55 7.73
CA GLY A 126 23.17 -23.06 6.36
C GLY A 126 23.43 -21.94 5.35
N TYR A 127 24.66 -21.35 5.39
CA TYR A 127 25.08 -20.39 4.38
C TYR A 127 24.98 -20.99 2.98
N LEU A 128 24.44 -20.26 2.02
CA LEU A 128 24.26 -20.67 0.64
C LEU A 128 25.17 -19.88 -0.31
N TYR A 129 25.04 -18.57 -0.33
CA TYR A 129 25.80 -17.66 -1.21
C TYR A 129 25.66 -16.22 -0.75
N THR A 130 26.48 -15.34 -1.34
CA THR A 130 26.43 -13.89 -1.09
C THR A 130 25.98 -13.15 -2.36
N VAL A 131 25.02 -12.25 -2.26
CA VAL A 131 24.56 -11.37 -3.35
C VAL A 131 24.64 -9.92 -2.92
N ALA A 132 25.38 -9.11 -3.72
CA ALA A 132 25.55 -7.67 -3.48
C ALA A 132 26.01 -7.33 -2.03
N GLY A 133 26.82 -8.22 -1.43
CA GLY A 133 27.33 -8.05 -0.07
C GLY A 133 26.35 -8.48 1.03
N PHE A 134 25.26 -9.16 0.70
CA PHE A 134 24.34 -9.75 1.66
C PHE A 134 24.43 -11.28 1.61
N ASP A 135 24.68 -11.90 2.77
CA ASP A 135 24.78 -13.36 2.90
C ASP A 135 23.41 -14.00 3.00
N ILE A 136 23.15 -14.96 2.12
CA ILE A 136 21.91 -15.73 2.08
C ILE A 136 22.09 -17.03 2.84
N TYR A 137 21.21 -17.27 3.81
CA TYR A 137 21.17 -18.48 4.63
C TYR A 137 19.91 -19.30 4.37
N ALA A 138 20.03 -20.62 4.42
CA ALA A 138 18.91 -21.53 4.17
C ALA A 138 17.74 -21.29 5.15
N SER A 139 18.03 -21.12 6.45
CA SER A 139 17.00 -20.82 7.46
C SER A 139 16.25 -19.53 7.17
N TRP A 140 16.96 -18.47 6.76
CA TRP A 140 16.40 -17.17 6.40
C TRP A 140 15.49 -17.29 5.17
N LEU A 141 15.96 -17.99 4.14
CA LEU A 141 15.24 -18.18 2.88
C LEU A 141 13.98 -19.04 3.06
N ILE A 142 14.06 -20.14 3.83
CA ILE A 142 12.90 -20.99 4.12
C ILE A 142 11.79 -20.19 4.81
N VAL A 143 12.12 -19.38 5.81
CA VAL A 143 11.12 -18.57 6.50
C VAL A 143 10.50 -17.53 5.55
N ALA A 144 11.31 -16.86 4.72
CA ALA A 144 10.80 -15.93 3.71
C ALA A 144 9.77 -16.59 2.79
N ILE A 145 10.10 -17.76 2.23
CA ILE A 145 9.23 -18.49 1.30
C ILE A 145 7.96 -18.97 1.99
N VAL A 146 8.08 -19.55 3.21
CA VAL A 146 6.91 -20.06 3.95
C VAL A 146 5.95 -18.94 4.28
N VAL A 147 6.44 -17.81 4.78
CA VAL A 147 5.58 -16.67 5.13
C VAL A 147 4.95 -16.08 3.87
N ALA A 148 5.71 -15.94 2.76
CA ALA A 148 5.17 -15.48 1.47
C ALA A 148 4.03 -16.39 0.97
N PHE A 149 4.22 -17.71 1.07
CA PHE A 149 3.19 -18.69 0.71
C PHE A 149 1.95 -18.56 1.60
N LEU A 150 2.12 -18.40 2.92
CA LEU A 150 1.00 -18.26 3.86
C LEU A 150 0.18 -16.97 3.58
N ILE A 151 0.85 -15.85 3.35
CA ILE A 151 0.17 -14.58 3.03
C ILE A 151 -0.56 -14.68 1.69
N MET A 152 0.04 -15.31 0.68
CA MET A 152 -0.61 -15.60 -0.59
C MET A 152 -1.88 -16.44 -0.38
N MET A 153 -1.80 -17.52 0.40
CA MET A 153 -2.94 -18.40 0.68
C MET A 153 -4.06 -17.67 1.41
N ILE A 154 -3.75 -16.86 2.41
CA ILE A 154 -4.73 -16.06 3.15
C ILE A 154 -5.50 -15.12 2.21
N ASN A 155 -4.80 -14.47 1.29
CA ASN A 155 -5.43 -13.59 0.29
C ASN A 155 -6.29 -14.35 -0.73
N ILE A 156 -5.91 -15.58 -1.10
CA ILE A 156 -6.70 -16.45 -1.98
C ILE A 156 -7.97 -16.93 -1.28
N ILE A 157 -7.89 -17.28 0.03
CA ILE A 157 -9.04 -17.74 0.82
C ILE A 157 -10.12 -16.65 0.96
N GLY A 158 -9.74 -15.36 0.92
CA GLY A 158 -10.72 -14.29 0.81
C GLY A 158 -10.32 -13.01 1.53
N ALA A 159 -10.89 -11.90 1.04
CA ALA A 159 -10.64 -10.57 1.58
C ALA A 159 -11.03 -10.46 3.07
N LYS A 160 -12.09 -11.14 3.52
CA LYS A 160 -12.49 -11.13 4.94
C LYS A 160 -11.45 -11.79 5.83
N THR A 161 -10.87 -12.91 5.40
CA THR A 161 -9.80 -13.60 6.15
C THR A 161 -8.55 -12.72 6.23
N ALA A 162 -8.17 -12.09 5.11
CA ALA A 162 -7.07 -11.13 5.06
C ALA A 162 -7.31 -9.93 5.98
N ALA A 163 -8.56 -9.40 6.03
CA ALA A 163 -8.93 -8.29 6.90
C ALA A 163 -8.93 -8.65 8.40
N ILE A 164 -9.31 -9.87 8.77
CA ILE A 164 -9.23 -10.34 10.16
C ILE A 164 -7.76 -10.40 10.61
N LEU A 165 -6.89 -11.01 9.80
CA LEU A 165 -5.45 -11.01 10.06
C LEU A 165 -4.93 -9.57 10.21
N GLN A 166 -5.28 -8.70 9.27
CA GLN A 166 -4.91 -7.29 9.27
C GLN A 166 -5.31 -6.61 10.58
N THR A 167 -6.56 -6.81 11.03
CA THR A 167 -7.08 -6.22 12.26
C THR A 167 -6.26 -6.63 13.48
N VAL A 168 -6.02 -7.93 13.66
CA VAL A 168 -5.25 -8.45 14.80
C VAL A 168 -3.85 -7.86 14.82
N LEU A 169 -3.15 -7.91 13.69
CA LEU A 169 -1.77 -7.46 13.59
C LEU A 169 -1.65 -5.93 13.69
N THR A 170 -2.60 -5.17 13.12
CA THR A 170 -2.63 -3.70 13.25
C THR A 170 -2.89 -3.27 14.69
N CYS A 171 -3.73 -4.00 15.43
CA CYS A 171 -3.93 -3.75 16.86
C CYS A 171 -2.64 -4.02 17.66
N ILE A 172 -1.88 -5.05 17.32
CA ILE A 172 -0.62 -5.36 18.01
C ILE A 172 0.43 -4.28 17.74
N ILE A 173 0.67 -3.90 16.48
CA ILE A 173 1.68 -2.89 16.15
C ILE A 173 1.27 -1.51 16.63
N GLY A 174 0.00 -1.11 16.43
CA GLY A 174 -0.53 0.16 16.91
C GLY A 174 -0.50 0.23 18.45
N GLY A 175 -0.88 -0.87 19.12
CA GLY A 175 -0.80 -1.00 20.57
C GLY A 175 0.63 -0.88 21.10
N ALA A 176 1.62 -1.48 20.45
CA ALA A 176 3.03 -1.34 20.82
C ALA A 176 3.51 0.12 20.69
N GLY A 177 3.13 0.82 19.59
CA GLY A 177 3.46 2.25 19.43
C GLY A 177 2.75 3.14 20.46
N ILE A 178 1.48 2.92 20.72
CA ILE A 178 0.73 3.65 21.75
C ILE A 178 1.34 3.41 23.14
N LEU A 179 1.75 2.18 23.45
CA LEU A 179 2.42 1.85 24.70
C LEU A 179 3.73 2.62 24.86
N LEU A 180 4.54 2.74 23.78
CA LEU A 180 5.75 3.57 23.78
C LEU A 180 5.41 5.04 24.05
N ILE A 181 4.40 5.59 23.35
CA ILE A 181 3.98 7.00 23.52
C ILE A 181 3.55 7.27 24.97
N ILE A 182 2.71 6.40 25.54
CA ILE A 182 2.26 6.54 26.93
C ILE A 182 3.45 6.43 27.90
N ALA A 183 4.30 5.43 27.72
CA ALA A 183 5.47 5.22 28.56
C ALA A 183 6.46 6.39 28.50
N SER A 184 6.63 7.00 27.33
CA SER A 184 7.51 8.17 27.16
C SER A 184 6.97 9.42 27.84
N VAL A 185 5.65 9.59 27.89
CA VAL A 185 5.03 10.71 28.63
C VAL A 185 5.20 10.53 30.16
N ILE A 186 5.15 9.29 30.65
CA ILE A 186 5.22 8.99 32.09
C ILE A 186 6.68 8.98 32.59
N ASN A 187 7.59 8.37 31.83
CA ASN A 187 8.98 8.07 32.26
C ASN A 187 10.04 8.86 31.48
N GLY A 188 9.65 9.61 30.43
CA GLY A 188 10.56 10.49 29.69
C GLY A 188 10.75 11.82 30.39
N THR A 189 11.75 12.57 29.92
CA THR A 189 12.03 13.95 30.40
C THR A 189 12.23 14.88 29.21
N VAL A 190 11.79 16.12 29.38
CA VAL A 190 12.02 17.19 28.38
C VAL A 190 13.51 17.53 28.28
N ASP A 191 14.28 17.30 29.36
CA ASP A 191 15.73 17.55 29.36
C ASP A 191 16.47 16.70 28.31
N ASN A 192 15.93 15.53 27.94
CA ASN A 192 16.47 14.72 26.85
C ASN A 192 16.39 15.42 25.49
N LEU A 193 15.49 16.40 25.32
CA LEU A 193 15.36 17.14 24.07
C LEU A 193 16.45 18.21 23.92
N ASP A 194 17.16 18.57 24.99
CA ASP A 194 18.20 19.57 24.95
C ASP A 194 19.32 19.14 24.01
N GLY A 195 19.70 20.04 23.09
CA GLY A 195 20.70 19.78 22.07
C GLY A 195 20.25 18.88 20.90
N GLN A 196 19.04 18.32 20.93
CA GLN A 196 18.52 17.51 19.82
C GLN A 196 17.13 17.90 19.28
N MET A 197 16.59 19.06 19.72
CA MET A 197 15.31 19.51 19.16
C MET A 197 15.35 19.71 17.65
N PHE A 198 16.46 20.29 17.17
CA PHE A 198 16.71 20.53 15.75
C PHE A 198 18.16 20.16 15.40
N ALA A 199 18.38 19.57 14.22
CA ALA A 199 19.69 19.11 13.80
C ALA A 199 20.63 20.22 13.33
N GLY A 200 20.12 21.40 12.97
CA GLY A 200 20.92 22.53 12.47
C GLY A 200 21.40 23.45 13.57
N SER A 201 22.56 24.06 13.38
CA SER A 201 23.14 25.08 14.29
C SER A 201 22.59 26.50 14.05
N SER A 202 21.74 26.70 13.07
CA SER A 202 21.11 27.99 12.73
C SER A 202 19.70 27.77 12.21
N ALA A 203 18.85 28.82 12.24
CA ALA A 203 17.48 28.75 11.74
C ALA A 203 17.38 28.28 10.27
N GLY A 204 18.28 28.72 9.40
CA GLY A 204 18.32 28.30 7.99
C GLY A 204 18.69 26.82 7.83
N LEU A 205 19.62 26.30 8.61
CA LEU A 205 20.00 24.89 8.60
C LEU A 205 18.90 24.01 9.17
N ASN A 206 18.17 24.49 10.20
CA ASN A 206 17.01 23.79 10.74
C ASN A 206 15.89 23.66 9.68
N VAL A 207 15.57 24.73 8.95
CA VAL A 207 14.58 24.68 7.86
C VAL A 207 15.02 23.68 6.77
N LYS A 208 16.30 23.68 6.38
CA LYS A 208 16.83 22.70 5.41
C LYS A 208 16.69 21.26 5.92
N ALA A 209 16.98 21.02 7.18
CA ALA A 209 16.85 19.71 7.81
C ALA A 209 15.39 19.23 7.86
N ILE A 210 14.45 20.11 8.25
CA ILE A 210 13.01 19.83 8.25
C ILE A 210 12.52 19.49 6.83
N ILE A 211 12.91 20.29 5.83
CA ILE A 211 12.55 20.03 4.42
C ILE A 211 13.12 18.67 3.95
N GLY A 212 14.35 18.34 4.38
CA GLY A 212 14.96 17.05 4.07
C GLY A 212 14.16 15.86 4.63
N VAL A 213 13.64 15.97 5.84
CA VAL A 213 12.74 14.93 6.41
C VAL A 213 11.38 14.95 5.72
N ALA A 214 10.82 16.14 5.47
CA ALA A 214 9.52 16.27 4.78
C ALA A 214 9.53 15.68 3.37
N ALA A 215 10.67 15.73 2.68
CA ALA A 215 10.82 15.12 1.36
C ALA A 215 10.82 13.58 1.38
N LEU A 216 11.27 12.97 2.48
CA LEU A 216 11.31 11.51 2.65
C LEU A 216 10.00 10.95 3.23
N SER A 217 9.32 11.72 4.09
CA SER A 217 8.19 11.20 4.88
C SER A 217 6.98 10.74 4.06
N PRO A 218 6.64 11.27 2.86
CA PRO A 218 5.52 10.77 2.05
C PRO A 218 5.62 9.27 1.72
N PHE A 219 6.82 8.73 1.59
CA PHE A 219 7.07 7.31 1.40
C PHE A 219 6.41 6.45 2.50
N TYR A 220 6.48 6.88 3.75
CA TYR A 220 5.93 6.14 4.89
C TYR A 220 4.40 6.22 5.01
N PHE A 221 3.74 7.02 4.16
CA PHE A 221 2.29 7.13 4.09
C PHE A 221 1.67 6.41 2.88
N ILE A 222 2.46 5.69 2.07
CA ILE A 222 1.95 4.83 1.00
C ILE A 222 1.17 3.69 1.63
N GLY A 223 -0.06 3.45 1.14
CA GLY A 223 -0.94 2.38 1.64
C GLY A 223 -2.41 2.78 1.78
N PHE A 224 -2.76 4.06 1.91
CA PHE A 224 -4.16 4.53 1.89
C PHE A 224 -4.86 4.21 0.56
N ASP A 225 -4.10 4.15 -0.51
CA ASP A 225 -4.46 3.88 -1.90
C ASP A 225 -4.86 2.41 -2.14
N VAL A 226 -4.69 1.53 -1.16
CA VAL A 226 -5.25 0.16 -1.20
C VAL A 226 -6.78 0.16 -1.05
N ILE A 227 -7.36 1.19 -0.39
CA ILE A 227 -8.83 1.30 -0.23
C ILE A 227 -9.55 1.33 -1.59
N PRO A 228 -9.22 2.22 -2.54
CA PRO A 228 -9.86 2.23 -3.84
C PRO A 228 -9.67 0.94 -4.65
N GLN A 229 -8.57 0.22 -4.45
CA GLN A 229 -8.35 -1.06 -5.11
C GLN A 229 -9.40 -2.12 -4.73
N ALA A 230 -9.79 -2.14 -3.45
CA ALA A 230 -10.76 -3.09 -2.91
C ALA A 230 -12.19 -2.53 -2.82
N ALA A 231 -12.50 -1.43 -3.51
CA ALA A 231 -13.74 -0.67 -3.33
C ALA A 231 -15.02 -1.52 -3.53
N GLU A 232 -15.01 -2.50 -4.44
CA GLU A 232 -16.14 -3.40 -4.66
C GLU A 232 -16.38 -4.39 -3.51
N GLU A 233 -15.38 -4.67 -2.69
CA GLU A 233 -15.47 -5.56 -1.53
C GLU A 233 -15.94 -4.84 -0.25
N ILE A 234 -16.07 -3.50 -0.32
CA ILE A 234 -16.43 -2.65 0.81
C ILE A 234 -17.96 -2.61 0.99
N ASN A 235 -18.40 -2.96 2.21
CA ASN A 235 -19.80 -2.93 2.60
C ASN A 235 -20.10 -1.74 3.51
N VAL A 236 -19.86 -0.52 3.01
CA VAL A 236 -20.21 0.73 3.68
C VAL A 236 -20.69 1.77 2.65
N PRO A 237 -21.51 2.75 3.06
CA PRO A 237 -21.95 3.81 2.15
C PRO A 237 -20.74 4.56 1.54
N ALA A 238 -20.81 4.85 0.25
CA ALA A 238 -19.72 5.47 -0.52
C ALA A 238 -19.15 6.75 0.13
N LYS A 239 -19.99 7.59 0.73
CA LYS A 239 -19.57 8.78 1.49
C LYS A 239 -18.61 8.43 2.65
N LYS A 240 -18.85 7.31 3.34
CA LYS A 240 -18.01 6.87 4.45
C LYS A 240 -16.65 6.37 3.98
N ILE A 241 -16.55 5.79 2.79
CA ILE A 241 -15.28 5.30 2.22
C ILE A 241 -14.28 6.47 2.14
N GLY A 242 -14.68 7.60 1.55
CA GLY A 242 -13.83 8.79 1.48
C GLY A 242 -13.40 9.32 2.85
N SER A 243 -14.32 9.33 3.83
CA SER A 243 -14.00 9.77 5.19
C SER A 243 -13.02 8.83 5.90
N ILE A 244 -13.16 7.50 5.72
CA ILE A 244 -12.25 6.51 6.30
C ILE A 244 -10.85 6.64 5.70
N LEU A 245 -10.76 6.87 4.38
CA LEU A 245 -9.49 7.09 3.69
C LEU A 245 -8.74 8.27 4.30
N ILE A 246 -9.40 9.41 4.45
CA ILE A 246 -8.77 10.59 5.06
C ILE A 246 -8.41 10.35 6.52
N LEU A 247 -9.29 9.68 7.28
CA LEU A 247 -9.01 9.33 8.67
C LEU A 247 -7.77 8.45 8.80
N SER A 248 -7.58 7.48 7.91
CA SER A 248 -6.39 6.61 7.95
C SER A 248 -5.09 7.39 7.74
N VAL A 249 -5.08 8.36 6.82
CA VAL A 249 -3.93 9.25 6.59
C VAL A 249 -3.64 10.10 7.82
N VAL A 250 -4.66 10.75 8.40
CA VAL A 250 -4.50 11.60 9.59
C VAL A 250 -3.96 10.79 10.78
N LEU A 251 -4.51 9.59 11.01
CA LEU A 251 -4.03 8.70 12.06
C LEU A 251 -2.56 8.30 11.87
N ALA A 252 -2.14 8.02 10.64
CA ALA A 252 -0.76 7.68 10.35
C ALA A 252 0.18 8.88 10.61
N VAL A 253 -0.19 10.09 10.19
CA VAL A 253 0.59 11.31 10.44
C VAL A 253 0.77 11.55 11.93
N VAL A 254 -0.32 11.47 12.70
CA VAL A 254 -0.30 11.64 14.16
C VAL A 254 0.56 10.56 14.82
N PHE A 255 0.40 9.30 14.41
CA PHE A 255 1.17 8.18 14.94
C PHE A 255 2.68 8.39 14.74
N TYR A 256 3.12 8.70 13.52
CA TYR A 256 4.54 8.93 13.22
C TYR A 256 5.12 10.11 14.00
N ALA A 257 4.42 11.25 14.02
CA ALA A 257 4.86 12.43 14.75
C ALA A 257 5.01 12.15 16.26
N LEU A 258 4.03 11.46 16.86
CA LEU A 258 4.06 11.12 18.28
C LEU A 258 5.15 10.10 18.61
N VAL A 259 5.41 9.10 17.76
CA VAL A 259 6.50 8.14 17.98
C VAL A 259 7.86 8.82 17.95
N ILE A 260 8.09 9.73 16.98
CA ILE A 260 9.34 10.49 16.91
C ILE A 260 9.59 11.29 18.20
N VAL A 261 8.56 11.99 18.67
CA VAL A 261 8.65 12.76 19.93
C VAL A 261 8.85 11.84 21.13
N ALA A 262 8.13 10.69 21.16
CA ALA A 262 8.26 9.70 22.22
C ALA A 262 9.68 9.16 22.38
N VAL A 263 10.35 8.86 21.27
CA VAL A 263 11.76 8.43 21.28
C VAL A 263 12.65 9.52 21.86
N GLY A 264 12.49 10.77 21.41
CA GLY A 264 13.29 11.89 21.90
C GLY A 264 13.09 12.23 23.37
N LEU A 265 11.88 12.00 23.94
CA LEU A 265 11.62 12.21 25.37
C LEU A 265 12.32 11.17 26.25
N VAL A 266 12.56 9.96 25.75
CA VAL A 266 13.16 8.86 26.53
C VAL A 266 14.65 8.75 26.34
N MET A 267 15.17 9.10 25.16
CA MET A 267 16.58 8.95 24.81
C MET A 267 17.21 10.29 24.49
N GLY A 268 18.31 10.61 25.19
CA GLY A 268 19.13 11.79 24.85
C GLY A 268 19.96 11.59 23.57
N PRO A 269 20.60 12.66 23.06
CA PRO A 269 21.29 12.66 21.76
C PRO A 269 22.31 11.53 21.60
N GLN A 270 23.17 11.36 22.60
CA GLN A 270 24.21 10.34 22.55
C GLN A 270 23.64 8.92 22.58
N ALA A 271 22.59 8.69 23.38
CA ALA A 271 21.93 7.38 23.44
C ALA A 271 21.29 6.97 22.10
N ILE A 272 20.76 7.94 21.34
CA ILE A 272 20.19 7.69 19.99
C ILE A 272 21.31 7.30 19.03
N VAL A 273 22.42 8.02 19.02
CA VAL A 273 23.59 7.72 18.16
C VAL A 273 24.17 6.34 18.50
N ASP A 274 24.35 6.04 19.78
CA ASP A 274 24.88 4.75 20.24
C ASP A 274 23.93 3.59 19.84
N SER A 275 22.63 3.77 19.97
CA SER A 275 21.62 2.79 19.56
C SER A 275 21.60 2.58 18.05
N GLU A 276 21.68 3.65 17.25
CA GLU A 276 21.71 3.55 15.77
C GLU A 276 22.93 2.76 15.30
N GLN A 277 24.09 2.98 15.94
CA GLN A 277 25.34 2.27 15.61
C GLN A 277 25.34 0.81 16.10
N ALA A 278 24.74 0.53 17.26
CA ALA A 278 24.78 -0.77 17.88
C ALA A 278 23.71 -1.74 17.33
N THR A 279 22.46 -1.28 17.22
CA THR A 279 21.31 -2.11 16.87
C THR A 279 20.60 -1.65 15.60
N GLY A 280 20.64 -0.36 15.26
CA GLY A 280 19.82 0.26 14.22
C GLY A 280 18.31 0.22 14.56
N LEU A 281 17.95 -0.04 15.83
CA LEU A 281 16.56 -0.18 16.28
C LEU A 281 16.25 0.82 17.41
N VAL A 282 16.50 2.09 17.16
CA VAL A 282 16.37 3.18 18.16
C VAL A 282 15.00 3.17 18.84
N THR A 283 13.94 2.91 18.12
CA THR A 283 12.57 2.85 18.71
C THR A 283 12.40 1.69 19.69
N ALA A 284 13.02 0.54 19.40
CA ALA A 284 12.99 -0.61 20.31
C ALA A 284 13.83 -0.35 21.57
N ASP A 285 14.98 0.28 21.43
CA ASP A 285 15.83 0.68 22.55
C ASP A 285 15.19 1.80 23.39
N ALA A 286 14.45 2.73 22.75
CA ALA A 286 13.63 3.71 23.46
C ALA A 286 12.57 3.04 24.34
N MET A 287 11.90 2.00 23.82
CA MET A 287 10.93 1.24 24.61
C MET A 287 11.60 0.52 25.80
N ALA A 288 12.80 -0.04 25.59
CA ALA A 288 13.58 -0.65 26.66
C ALA A 288 13.98 0.38 27.74
N ALA A 289 14.40 1.57 27.33
CA ALA A 289 14.76 2.67 28.23
C ALA A 289 13.53 3.20 29.00
N ALA A 290 12.38 3.38 28.32
CA ALA A 290 11.15 3.85 28.95
C ALA A 290 10.67 2.93 30.09
N PHE A 291 10.88 1.63 29.99
CA PHE A 291 10.52 0.65 31.02
C PHE A 291 11.69 0.13 31.86
N ASN A 292 12.88 0.62 31.59
CA ASN A 292 14.13 0.16 32.23
C ASN A 292 14.29 -1.37 32.14
N THR A 293 13.91 -1.99 30.99
CA THR A 293 14.04 -3.43 30.78
C THR A 293 14.17 -3.78 29.29
N LYS A 294 15.18 -4.60 28.93
CA LYS A 294 15.42 -5.06 27.57
C LYS A 294 14.29 -5.92 26.97
N ILE A 295 13.40 -6.49 27.84
CA ILE A 295 12.26 -7.30 27.39
C ILE A 295 11.32 -6.43 26.56
N MET A 296 11.15 -5.15 26.91
CA MET A 296 10.24 -4.25 26.23
C MET A 296 10.72 -3.86 24.82
N ALA A 297 12.01 -3.91 24.53
CA ALA A 297 12.49 -3.81 23.15
C ALA A 297 11.89 -4.92 22.25
N LYS A 298 11.76 -6.14 22.77
CA LYS A 298 11.17 -7.25 22.02
C LYS A 298 9.69 -7.04 21.70
N VAL A 299 8.96 -6.27 22.52
CA VAL A 299 7.56 -5.90 22.25
C VAL A 299 7.47 -5.05 20.98
N ILE A 300 8.34 -4.06 20.83
CA ILE A 300 8.42 -3.22 19.62
C ILE A 300 8.85 -4.07 18.41
N ILE A 301 9.83 -4.95 18.57
CA ILE A 301 10.31 -5.81 17.48
C ILE A 301 9.19 -6.75 16.99
N VAL A 302 8.47 -7.39 17.91
CA VAL A 302 7.30 -8.24 17.57
C VAL A 302 6.18 -7.41 16.94
N GLY A 303 5.88 -6.23 17.49
CA GLY A 303 4.95 -5.28 16.89
C GLY A 303 5.34 -4.92 15.46
N GLY A 304 6.62 -4.62 15.23
CA GLY A 304 7.16 -4.31 13.92
C GLY A 304 7.08 -5.50 12.93
N MET A 305 7.32 -6.73 13.40
CA MET A 305 7.05 -7.94 12.58
C MET A 305 5.59 -8.03 12.14
N CYS A 306 4.65 -7.70 13.05
CA CYS A 306 3.24 -7.58 12.68
C CYS A 306 3.03 -6.51 11.62
N GLY A 307 3.73 -5.37 11.70
CA GLY A 307 3.69 -4.29 10.72
C GLY A 307 4.19 -4.69 9.33
N ILE A 308 5.21 -5.54 9.25
CA ILE A 308 5.64 -6.12 7.96
C ILE A 308 4.51 -6.94 7.34
N VAL A 309 3.88 -7.81 8.14
CA VAL A 309 2.81 -8.67 7.62
C VAL A 309 1.58 -7.85 7.21
N THR A 310 1.23 -6.77 7.95
CA THR A 310 0.10 -5.90 7.59
C THR A 310 0.35 -5.14 6.29
N SER A 311 1.53 -4.57 6.12
CA SER A 311 1.96 -3.91 4.90
C SER A 311 1.94 -4.90 3.71
N TRP A 312 2.62 -6.03 3.86
CA TRP A 312 2.65 -7.08 2.83
C TRP A 312 1.26 -7.56 2.40
N ASN A 313 0.39 -7.87 3.37
CA ASN A 313 -0.98 -8.31 3.13
C ASN A 313 -1.79 -7.27 2.35
N SER A 314 -1.70 -5.99 2.75
CA SER A 314 -2.41 -4.89 2.09
C SER A 314 -1.94 -4.66 0.65
N PHE A 315 -0.63 -4.68 0.40
CA PHE A 315 -0.10 -4.48 -0.94
C PHE A 315 -0.33 -5.68 -1.87
N MET A 316 -0.35 -6.90 -1.33
CA MET A 316 -0.77 -8.08 -2.09
C MET A 316 -2.26 -8.00 -2.46
N LEU A 317 -3.10 -7.54 -1.53
CA LEU A 317 -4.51 -7.29 -1.79
C LEU A 317 -4.68 -6.23 -2.89
N GLY A 318 -4.10 -5.03 -2.73
CA GLY A 318 -4.20 -3.92 -3.69
C GLY A 318 -3.65 -4.29 -5.07
N GLY A 319 -2.44 -4.85 -5.13
CA GLY A 319 -1.78 -5.24 -6.38
C GLY A 319 -2.57 -6.26 -7.19
N SER A 320 -3.17 -7.24 -6.53
CA SER A 320 -3.98 -8.25 -7.21
C SER A 320 -5.27 -7.68 -7.81
N ARG A 321 -5.90 -6.67 -7.16
CA ARG A 321 -7.09 -6.00 -7.67
C ARG A 321 -6.75 -5.03 -8.80
N ALA A 322 -5.65 -4.31 -8.71
CA ALA A 322 -5.15 -3.47 -9.79
C ALA A 322 -4.87 -4.29 -11.06
N MET A 323 -4.21 -5.45 -10.92
CA MET A 323 -3.98 -6.38 -12.03
C MET A 323 -5.29 -6.95 -12.59
N TYR A 324 -6.23 -7.31 -11.73
CA TYR A 324 -7.56 -7.79 -12.14
C TYR A 324 -8.27 -6.75 -13.01
N SER A 325 -8.34 -5.51 -12.55
CA SER A 325 -9.03 -4.42 -13.25
C SER A 325 -8.40 -4.11 -14.62
N MET A 326 -7.05 -4.11 -14.72
CA MET A 326 -6.36 -4.00 -16.03
C MET A 326 -6.67 -5.17 -16.95
N ALA A 327 -6.74 -6.40 -16.41
CA ALA A 327 -7.03 -7.60 -17.20
C ALA A 327 -8.50 -7.65 -17.64
N GLU A 328 -9.43 -7.17 -16.81
CA GLU A 328 -10.83 -7.03 -17.15
C GLU A 328 -11.03 -6.07 -18.32
N SER A 329 -10.25 -4.97 -18.34
CA SER A 329 -10.20 -4.02 -19.46
C SER A 329 -9.32 -4.48 -20.64
N TYR A 330 -8.88 -5.72 -20.66
CA TYR A 330 -8.03 -6.30 -21.74
C TYR A 330 -6.67 -5.58 -21.94
N MET A 331 -6.21 -4.81 -20.97
CA MET A 331 -4.93 -4.11 -21.04
C MET A 331 -3.73 -5.01 -20.73
N ILE A 332 -3.95 -6.06 -19.94
CA ILE A 332 -3.03 -7.18 -19.75
C ILE A 332 -3.77 -8.50 -20.05
N PRO A 333 -3.11 -9.66 -20.14
CA PRO A 333 -3.78 -10.91 -20.48
C PRO A 333 -5.00 -11.21 -19.59
N LYS A 334 -6.13 -11.50 -20.21
CA LYS A 334 -7.42 -11.78 -19.52
C LYS A 334 -7.33 -12.92 -18.50
N PHE A 335 -6.29 -13.74 -18.58
CA PHE A 335 -5.95 -14.77 -17.60
C PHE A 335 -5.92 -14.22 -16.16
N PHE A 336 -5.50 -12.97 -15.94
CA PHE A 336 -5.43 -12.33 -14.64
C PHE A 336 -6.80 -11.81 -14.13
N ALA A 337 -7.81 -11.75 -14.99
CA ALA A 337 -9.18 -11.42 -14.60
C ALA A 337 -9.99 -12.62 -14.07
N LYS A 338 -9.33 -13.78 -13.85
CA LYS A 338 -10.00 -14.95 -13.30
C LYS A 338 -10.18 -14.85 -11.79
N LEU A 339 -11.45 -14.86 -11.34
CA LEU A 339 -11.80 -14.93 -9.92
C LEU A 339 -11.87 -16.37 -9.43
N HIS A 340 -11.55 -16.58 -8.15
CA HIS A 340 -11.74 -17.86 -7.49
C HIS A 340 -13.24 -18.19 -7.40
N PRO A 341 -13.69 -19.41 -7.77
CA PRO A 341 -15.13 -19.72 -7.85
C PRO A 341 -15.90 -19.46 -6.55
N LYS A 342 -15.32 -19.85 -5.40
CA LYS A 342 -15.94 -19.73 -4.07
C LYS A 342 -15.62 -18.40 -3.38
N HIS A 343 -14.39 -17.94 -3.43
CA HIS A 343 -13.91 -16.81 -2.61
C HIS A 343 -13.98 -15.47 -3.35
N LYS A 344 -14.21 -15.50 -4.66
CA LYS A 344 -14.29 -14.29 -5.52
C LYS A 344 -13.07 -13.39 -5.42
N THR A 345 -11.87 -13.97 -5.25
CA THR A 345 -10.58 -13.29 -5.23
C THR A 345 -9.84 -13.48 -6.54
N PRO A 346 -9.01 -12.54 -7.03
CA PRO A 346 -8.28 -12.63 -8.30
C PRO A 346 -7.11 -13.62 -8.19
N ILE A 347 -7.41 -14.92 -8.29
CA ILE A 347 -6.49 -16.01 -7.97
C ILE A 347 -5.19 -15.99 -8.77
N ASN A 348 -5.27 -15.72 -10.09
CA ASN A 348 -4.08 -15.78 -10.94
C ASN A 348 -3.15 -14.59 -10.70
N ALA A 349 -3.70 -13.42 -10.38
CA ALA A 349 -2.93 -12.25 -9.97
C ALA A 349 -2.24 -12.49 -8.62
N LEU A 350 -2.97 -13.07 -7.64
CA LEU A 350 -2.42 -13.44 -6.33
C LEU A 350 -1.30 -14.49 -6.45
N ILE A 351 -1.46 -15.50 -7.29
CA ILE A 351 -0.42 -16.51 -7.53
C ILE A 351 0.82 -15.85 -8.16
N LEU A 352 0.66 -14.95 -9.14
CA LEU A 352 1.80 -14.26 -9.74
C LEU A 352 2.56 -13.42 -8.70
N ILE A 353 1.84 -12.55 -7.96
CA ILE A 353 2.46 -11.69 -6.94
C ILE A 353 3.10 -12.55 -5.85
N GLY A 354 2.39 -13.57 -5.34
CA GLY A 354 2.90 -14.49 -4.34
C GLY A 354 4.15 -15.26 -4.83
N SER A 355 4.18 -15.68 -6.09
CA SER A 355 5.37 -16.32 -6.66
C SER A 355 6.56 -15.35 -6.73
N LEU A 356 6.31 -14.09 -7.13
CA LEU A 356 7.36 -13.06 -7.13
C LEU A 356 7.89 -12.79 -5.72
N THR A 357 7.01 -12.74 -4.71
CA THR A 357 7.43 -12.57 -3.31
C THR A 357 8.19 -13.77 -2.75
N MET A 358 7.90 -15.00 -3.21
CA MET A 358 8.70 -16.19 -2.85
C MET A 358 10.05 -16.22 -3.54
N LEU A 359 10.18 -15.68 -4.76
CA LEU A 359 11.42 -15.62 -5.52
C LEU A 359 12.32 -14.45 -5.13
N ALA A 360 11.74 -13.34 -4.71
CA ALA A 360 12.45 -12.11 -4.39
C ALA A 360 13.59 -12.28 -3.36
N PRO A 361 13.45 -13.08 -2.27
CA PRO A 361 14.52 -13.29 -1.30
C PRO A 361 15.81 -13.85 -1.87
N PHE A 362 15.77 -14.61 -2.97
CA PHE A 362 16.97 -15.12 -3.64
C PHE A 362 17.87 -14.00 -4.19
N ALA A 363 17.35 -12.82 -4.42
CA ALA A 363 18.09 -11.67 -4.91
C ALA A 363 18.81 -10.88 -3.81
N GLY A 364 18.56 -11.20 -2.54
CA GLY A 364 19.17 -10.55 -1.37
C GLY A 364 18.60 -9.16 -1.07
N ARG A 365 18.77 -8.71 0.17
CA ARG A 365 18.15 -7.48 0.70
C ARG A 365 18.48 -6.22 -0.09
N LYS A 366 19.73 -6.06 -0.56
CA LYS A 366 20.17 -4.83 -1.24
C LYS A 366 19.44 -4.61 -2.57
N MET A 367 19.25 -5.68 -3.35
CA MET A 367 18.50 -5.61 -4.61
C MET A 367 17.03 -5.25 -4.36
N LEU A 368 16.46 -5.73 -3.25
CA LEU A 368 15.07 -5.45 -2.91
C LEU A 368 14.84 -4.02 -2.42
N VAL A 369 15.85 -3.39 -1.80
CA VAL A 369 15.81 -1.93 -1.54
C VAL A 369 15.68 -1.19 -2.87
N TRP A 370 16.49 -1.52 -3.87
CA TRP A 370 16.39 -0.89 -5.20
C TRP A 370 15.02 -1.10 -5.86
N ILE A 371 14.46 -2.31 -5.73
CA ILE A 371 13.11 -2.61 -6.26
C ILE A 371 12.06 -1.78 -5.52
N SER A 372 12.18 -1.64 -4.19
CA SER A 372 11.26 -0.84 -3.37
C SER A 372 11.32 0.64 -3.75
N ASP A 373 12.51 1.20 -3.91
CA ASP A 373 12.67 2.62 -4.27
C ASP A 373 12.12 2.91 -5.68
N ALA A 374 12.35 2.00 -6.64
CA ALA A 374 11.72 2.06 -7.97
C ALA A 374 10.18 1.97 -7.88
N GLY A 375 9.66 1.12 -6.98
CA GLY A 375 8.23 0.99 -6.72
C GLY A 375 7.60 2.25 -6.13
N ASN A 376 8.28 2.88 -5.18
CA ASN A 376 7.84 4.13 -4.57
C ASN A 376 7.74 5.28 -5.57
N PHE A 377 8.72 5.37 -6.50
CA PHE A 377 8.62 6.27 -7.64
C PHE A 377 7.34 5.99 -8.45
N GLY A 378 7.03 4.71 -8.70
CA GLY A 378 5.81 4.29 -9.39
C GLY A 378 4.54 4.79 -8.68
N CYS A 379 4.44 4.63 -7.36
CA CYS A 379 3.33 5.15 -6.56
C CYS A 379 3.19 6.67 -6.70
N CYS A 380 4.30 7.41 -6.62
CA CYS A 380 4.28 8.88 -6.76
C CYS A 380 3.78 9.32 -8.14
N VAL A 381 4.16 8.62 -9.21
CA VAL A 381 3.65 8.88 -10.58
C VAL A 381 2.15 8.62 -10.63
N ALA A 382 1.67 7.51 -10.07
CA ALA A 382 0.24 7.20 -10.02
C ALA A 382 -0.54 8.25 -9.24
N TYR A 383 -0.04 8.69 -8.08
CA TYR A 383 -0.66 9.76 -7.27
C TYR A 383 -0.78 11.07 -8.05
N CYS A 384 0.25 11.45 -8.80
CA CYS A 384 0.20 12.63 -9.68
C CYS A 384 -0.88 12.47 -10.76
N MET A 385 -0.97 11.29 -11.40
CA MET A 385 -1.97 11.02 -12.42
C MET A 385 -3.40 10.99 -11.85
N VAL A 386 -3.60 10.50 -10.64
CA VAL A 386 -4.92 10.54 -9.96
C VAL A 386 -5.30 11.97 -9.58
N ALA A 387 -4.36 12.77 -9.08
CA ALA A 387 -4.60 14.19 -8.80
C ALA A 387 -4.97 14.97 -10.06
N LEU A 388 -4.32 14.69 -11.20
CA LEU A 388 -4.70 15.22 -12.51
C LEU A 388 -6.08 14.73 -12.94
N SER A 389 -6.37 13.45 -12.76
CA SER A 389 -7.68 12.84 -13.08
C SER A 389 -8.79 13.52 -12.31
N PHE A 390 -8.59 13.84 -11.03
CA PHE A 390 -9.54 14.58 -10.21
C PHE A 390 -9.90 15.93 -10.82
N ILE A 391 -8.90 16.74 -11.24
CA ILE A 391 -9.13 18.04 -11.85
C ILE A 391 -9.85 17.91 -13.19
N ILE A 392 -9.43 16.93 -14.02
CA ILE A 392 -10.02 16.69 -15.33
C ILE A 392 -11.49 16.28 -15.19
N LEU A 393 -11.80 15.33 -14.29
CA LEU A 393 -13.17 14.84 -14.09
C LEU A 393 -14.08 15.90 -13.48
N ARG A 394 -13.57 16.81 -12.65
CA ARG A 394 -14.34 17.96 -12.16
C ARG A 394 -14.75 18.93 -13.27
N LYS A 395 -14.02 18.97 -14.39
CA LYS A 395 -14.34 19.79 -15.57
C LYS A 395 -15.16 19.02 -16.60
N LYS A 396 -14.84 17.75 -16.84
CA LYS A 396 -15.49 16.92 -17.87
C LYS A 396 -16.85 16.35 -17.42
N GLU A 397 -16.91 15.86 -16.19
CA GLU A 397 -18.04 15.13 -15.62
C GLU A 397 -18.68 15.94 -14.49
N GLN A 398 -19.26 17.10 -14.83
CA GLN A 398 -19.81 18.03 -13.82
C GLN A 398 -21.00 17.42 -13.07
N ASP A 399 -21.81 16.63 -13.76
CA ASP A 399 -23.03 16.00 -13.24
C ASP A 399 -22.79 14.65 -12.54
N MET A 400 -21.52 14.17 -12.52
CA MET A 400 -21.18 12.93 -11.83
C MET A 400 -21.57 13.01 -10.34
N PRO A 401 -22.30 12.03 -9.80
CA PRO A 401 -22.63 11.96 -8.38
C PRO A 401 -21.34 11.86 -7.54
N ARG A 402 -21.23 12.71 -6.53
CA ARG A 402 -20.07 12.74 -5.60
C ARG A 402 -20.57 12.68 -4.15
N PRO A 403 -20.79 11.47 -3.62
CA PRO A 403 -21.28 11.31 -2.24
C PRO A 403 -20.33 11.93 -1.20
N TYR A 404 -19.02 11.84 -1.43
CA TYR A 404 -17.99 12.60 -0.72
C TYR A 404 -17.46 13.69 -1.65
N LYS A 405 -17.63 14.95 -1.28
CA LYS A 405 -17.30 16.11 -2.14
C LYS A 405 -16.22 16.96 -1.46
N VAL A 406 -15.06 17.06 -2.10
CA VAL A 406 -13.94 17.89 -1.63
C VAL A 406 -14.33 19.38 -1.74
N PRO A 407 -14.23 20.16 -0.64
CA PRO A 407 -14.47 21.60 -0.70
C PRO A 407 -13.36 22.29 -1.51
N ALA A 408 -13.63 23.47 -2.06
CA ALA A 408 -12.64 24.26 -2.80
C ALA A 408 -11.77 23.39 -3.75
N TYR A 409 -12.39 22.54 -4.54
CA TYR A 409 -11.72 21.49 -5.32
C TYR A 409 -10.55 22.00 -6.20
N LYS A 410 -10.62 23.26 -6.67
CA LYS A 410 -9.53 23.87 -7.45
C LYS A 410 -8.27 24.00 -6.60
N PHE A 411 -8.41 24.45 -5.34
CA PHE A 411 -7.29 24.57 -4.42
C PHE A 411 -6.73 23.20 -4.06
N PHE A 412 -7.57 22.29 -3.53
CA PHE A 412 -7.13 20.95 -3.13
C PHE A 412 -6.55 20.15 -4.29
N GLY A 413 -7.19 20.16 -5.46
CA GLY A 413 -6.69 19.46 -6.65
C GLY A 413 -5.37 20.05 -7.17
N THR A 414 -5.23 21.38 -7.21
CA THR A 414 -3.97 22.01 -7.64
C THR A 414 -2.84 21.70 -6.65
N MET A 415 -3.11 21.79 -5.34
CA MET A 415 -2.13 21.42 -4.32
C MET A 415 -1.76 19.95 -4.41
N ALA A 416 -2.71 19.04 -4.62
CA ALA A 416 -2.42 17.62 -4.82
C ALA A 416 -1.49 17.37 -6.01
N VAL A 417 -1.71 18.05 -7.16
CA VAL A 417 -0.83 17.93 -8.34
C VAL A 417 0.56 18.50 -8.04
N ILE A 418 0.65 19.66 -7.38
CA ILE A 418 1.94 20.27 -7.03
C ILE A 418 2.72 19.35 -6.08
N MET A 419 2.05 18.86 -5.02
CA MET A 419 2.70 18.01 -4.00
C MET A 419 3.13 16.65 -4.56
N SER A 420 2.26 15.97 -5.31
CA SER A 420 2.64 14.71 -5.96
C SER A 420 3.68 14.90 -7.06
N GLY A 421 3.60 15.98 -7.84
CA GLY A 421 4.64 16.36 -8.80
C GLY A 421 5.98 16.65 -8.13
N PHE A 422 5.97 17.31 -6.97
CA PHE A 422 7.18 17.51 -6.16
C PHE A 422 7.77 16.17 -5.70
N MET A 423 6.93 15.23 -5.22
CA MET A 423 7.39 13.89 -4.85
C MET A 423 8.06 13.18 -6.04
N VAL A 424 7.46 13.19 -7.22
CA VAL A 424 8.08 12.63 -8.44
C VAL A 424 9.41 13.31 -8.76
N ALA A 425 9.46 14.66 -8.67
CA ALA A 425 10.67 15.41 -8.95
C ALA A 425 11.83 15.05 -8.00
N MET A 426 11.54 14.77 -6.72
CA MET A 426 12.55 14.34 -5.74
C MET A 426 13.26 13.05 -6.14
N TYR A 427 12.55 12.11 -6.78
CA TYR A 427 13.17 10.89 -7.31
C TYR A 427 14.02 11.12 -8.58
N CYS A 428 13.69 12.17 -9.34
CA CYS A 428 14.36 12.49 -10.60
C CYS A 428 15.58 13.41 -10.45
N ILE A 429 15.62 14.26 -9.39
CA ILE A 429 16.69 15.27 -9.22
C ILE A 429 17.86 14.67 -8.44
N PRO A 430 19.06 14.52 -9.05
CA PRO A 430 20.23 14.03 -8.35
C PRO A 430 20.57 14.89 -7.12
N GLY A 431 20.88 14.24 -6.01
CA GLY A 431 21.26 14.93 -4.75
C GLY A 431 20.08 15.47 -3.93
N SER A 432 18.83 15.20 -4.30
CA SER A 432 17.64 15.55 -3.52
C SER A 432 17.52 14.78 -2.19
N GLY A 433 18.32 13.73 -2.00
CA GLY A 433 18.25 12.81 -0.86
C GLY A 433 17.24 11.66 -1.03
N GLY A 434 16.39 11.71 -2.07
CA GLY A 434 15.47 10.63 -2.49
C GLY A 434 15.68 10.22 -3.95
N SER A 435 16.71 10.76 -4.62
CA SER A 435 16.94 10.50 -6.05
C SER A 435 17.32 9.04 -6.31
N LEU A 436 16.70 8.47 -7.35
CA LEU A 436 17.01 7.11 -7.80
C LEU A 436 18.45 7.01 -8.32
N ILE A 437 19.11 5.93 -7.92
CA ILE A 437 20.41 5.55 -8.46
C ILE A 437 20.26 4.81 -9.80
N ILE A 438 21.37 4.58 -10.51
CA ILE A 438 21.34 3.99 -11.86
C ILE A 438 20.70 2.59 -11.89
N GLN A 439 20.87 1.80 -10.83
CA GLN A 439 20.29 0.46 -10.70
C GLN A 439 18.76 0.53 -10.57
N GLU A 440 18.25 1.49 -9.81
CA GLU A 440 16.83 1.74 -9.61
C GLU A 440 16.16 2.25 -10.88
N TRP A 441 16.82 3.17 -11.60
CA TRP A 441 16.40 3.58 -12.94
C TRP A 441 16.37 2.41 -13.91
N GLY A 442 17.34 1.48 -13.84
CA GLY A 442 17.34 0.25 -14.63
C GLY A 442 16.10 -0.59 -14.40
N ILE A 443 15.63 -0.70 -13.14
CA ILE A 443 14.41 -1.43 -12.78
C ILE A 443 13.17 -0.70 -13.33
N VAL A 444 13.06 0.61 -13.16
CA VAL A 444 11.96 1.41 -13.71
C VAL A 444 11.88 1.26 -15.23
N LEU A 445 13.00 1.37 -15.93
CA LEU A 445 13.05 1.24 -17.39
C LEU A 445 12.69 -0.17 -17.87
N ALA A 446 13.17 -1.20 -17.16
CA ALA A 446 12.81 -2.60 -17.47
C ALA A 446 11.29 -2.82 -17.26
N TRP A 447 10.72 -2.28 -16.19
CA TRP A 447 9.28 -2.33 -15.94
C TRP A 447 8.47 -1.59 -17.01
N CYS A 448 8.90 -0.39 -17.40
CA CYS A 448 8.27 0.36 -18.48
C CYS A 448 8.36 -0.38 -19.83
N ALA A 449 9.51 -0.97 -20.14
CA ALA A 449 9.68 -1.79 -21.35
C ALA A 449 8.73 -2.99 -21.37
N LEU A 450 8.61 -3.70 -20.23
CA LEU A 450 7.64 -4.78 -20.06
C LEU A 450 6.20 -4.27 -20.28
N GLY A 451 5.88 -3.11 -19.73
CA GLY A 451 4.58 -2.44 -19.92
C GLY A 451 4.30 -2.15 -21.39
N VAL A 452 5.27 -1.63 -22.13
CA VAL A 452 5.14 -1.40 -23.59
C VAL A 452 4.88 -2.71 -24.33
N VAL A 453 5.58 -3.78 -23.97
CA VAL A 453 5.34 -5.11 -24.55
C VAL A 453 3.91 -5.58 -24.31
N PHE A 454 3.41 -5.51 -23.07
CA PHE A 454 2.03 -5.87 -22.78
C PHE A 454 1.02 -4.98 -23.49
N PHE A 455 1.25 -3.66 -23.49
CA PHE A 455 0.38 -2.70 -24.17
C PHE A 455 0.24 -3.02 -25.66
N VAL A 456 1.36 -3.21 -26.37
CA VAL A 456 1.38 -3.50 -27.81
C VAL A 456 0.79 -4.88 -28.09
N PHE A 457 1.17 -5.90 -27.32
CA PHE A 457 0.67 -7.27 -27.46
C PHE A 457 -0.84 -7.34 -27.26
N CYS A 458 -1.36 -6.80 -26.15
CA CYS A 458 -2.79 -6.85 -25.82
C CYS A 458 -3.60 -6.00 -26.78
N LYS A 459 -3.12 -4.83 -27.19
CA LYS A 459 -3.76 -3.99 -28.21
C LYS A 459 -3.90 -4.71 -29.56
N LYS A 460 -2.87 -5.45 -29.97
CA LYS A 460 -2.94 -6.28 -31.21
C LYS A 460 -3.86 -7.48 -31.06
N LYS A 461 -3.82 -8.15 -29.90
CA LYS A 461 -4.58 -9.38 -29.63
C LYS A 461 -6.07 -9.10 -29.43
N TYR A 462 -6.43 -8.09 -28.66
CA TYR A 462 -7.82 -7.82 -28.25
C TYR A 462 -8.50 -6.73 -29.08
N LYS A 463 -7.76 -6.01 -29.94
CA LYS A 463 -8.27 -5.01 -30.89
C LYS A 463 -9.26 -4.03 -30.25
N GLU A 464 -10.53 -4.10 -30.65
CA GLU A 464 -11.60 -3.18 -30.17
C GLU A 464 -11.94 -3.36 -28.67
N SER A 465 -11.72 -4.54 -28.12
CA SER A 465 -11.94 -4.80 -26.69
C SER A 465 -10.81 -4.20 -25.82
N PHE A 466 -9.65 -3.86 -26.40
CA PHE A 466 -8.54 -3.31 -25.63
C PHE A 466 -8.92 -1.97 -25.01
N GLY A 467 -8.81 -1.87 -23.68
CA GLY A 467 -9.13 -0.67 -22.95
C GLY A 467 -10.63 -0.38 -22.85
N THR A 468 -11.49 -1.38 -22.99
CA THR A 468 -12.91 -1.22 -22.69
C THR A 468 -13.11 -1.25 -21.18
N LEU A 469 -13.54 -0.13 -20.61
CA LEU A 469 -13.88 -0.08 -19.18
C LEU A 469 -15.23 -0.76 -18.96
N VAL A 470 -15.30 -1.66 -17.97
CA VAL A 470 -16.54 -2.23 -17.48
C VAL A 470 -17.15 -1.27 -16.46
N GLU A 471 -18.39 -0.83 -16.69
CA GLU A 471 -19.15 -0.01 -15.72
C GLU A 471 -20.02 -0.91 -14.86
N LEU A 472 -19.90 -0.75 -13.55
CA LEU A 472 -20.77 -1.45 -12.62
C LEU A 472 -22.14 -0.77 -12.58
N ILE A 473 -23.19 -1.58 -12.71
CA ILE A 473 -24.56 -1.17 -12.49
C ILE A 473 -24.97 -1.46 -11.04
N SER A 474 -25.82 -0.59 -10.47
CA SER A 474 -26.38 -0.82 -9.13
C SER A 474 -27.26 -2.07 -9.12
N ASP A 475 -27.45 -2.67 -7.92
CA ASP A 475 -28.36 -3.82 -7.78
C ASP A 475 -29.80 -3.47 -8.18
N GLU A 476 -30.21 -2.19 -7.99
CA GLU A 476 -31.53 -1.67 -8.39
C GLU A 476 -31.64 -1.51 -9.92
N ASP A 477 -30.58 -1.00 -10.56
CA ASP A 477 -30.55 -0.85 -12.03
C ASP A 477 -30.40 -2.21 -12.72
N ALA A 478 -29.67 -3.16 -12.11
CA ALA A 478 -29.55 -4.52 -12.62
C ALA A 478 -30.90 -5.25 -12.61
N ALA A 479 -31.72 -5.04 -11.58
CA ALA A 479 -33.08 -5.61 -11.51
C ALA A 479 -34.01 -5.01 -12.55
N THR A 480 -33.79 -3.75 -12.97
CA THR A 480 -34.59 -3.10 -14.03
C THR A 480 -34.13 -3.45 -15.43
N LEU A 481 -32.84 -3.76 -15.63
CA LEU A 481 -32.26 -4.14 -16.92
C LEU A 481 -32.32 -5.64 -17.22
N MET A 482 -32.45 -6.47 -16.19
CA MET A 482 -32.86 -7.86 -16.26
C MET A 482 -34.29 -7.92 -15.68
N PRO A 483 -35.33 -7.74 -16.47
CA PRO A 483 -36.68 -8.12 -16.01
C PRO A 483 -36.56 -9.58 -15.59
N GLU A 484 -37.12 -9.92 -14.43
CA GLU A 484 -37.17 -11.26 -13.88
C GLU A 484 -37.30 -12.25 -15.04
N ALA A 485 -36.25 -13.02 -15.29
CA ALA A 485 -36.39 -14.20 -16.12
C ALA A 485 -37.52 -14.97 -15.43
N ASP A 486 -38.69 -15.01 -16.09
CA ASP A 486 -39.87 -15.61 -15.52
C ASP A 486 -39.47 -16.91 -14.87
N GLU A 487 -39.72 -17.07 -13.54
CA GLU A 487 -39.51 -18.34 -12.83
C GLU A 487 -40.19 -19.49 -13.62
N VAL A 488 -41.24 -19.16 -14.36
CA VAL A 488 -41.96 -20.02 -15.30
C VAL A 488 -41.10 -20.45 -16.51
N GLU A 489 -40.13 -19.63 -16.97
CA GLU A 489 -39.26 -20.00 -18.10
C GLU A 489 -38.03 -20.80 -17.62
N LEU A 490 -37.56 -20.53 -16.40
CA LEU A 490 -36.49 -21.30 -15.75
C LEU A 490 -36.99 -22.71 -15.41
N ASP A 491 -38.21 -22.87 -14.89
CA ASP A 491 -38.83 -24.17 -14.60
C ASP A 491 -39.03 -24.96 -15.88
N LYS A 492 -39.48 -24.34 -16.97
CA LYS A 492 -39.60 -25.01 -18.29
C LYS A 492 -38.26 -25.49 -18.85
N VAL A 493 -37.18 -24.72 -18.65
CA VAL A 493 -35.83 -25.11 -19.07
C VAL A 493 -35.28 -26.24 -18.20
N ILE A 494 -35.58 -26.22 -16.90
CA ILE A 494 -35.21 -27.27 -15.95
C ILE A 494 -35.96 -28.56 -16.26
N ASP A 495 -37.26 -28.50 -16.48
CA ASP A 495 -38.12 -29.68 -16.85
C ASP A 495 -37.67 -30.29 -18.18
N ALA A 496 -37.39 -29.45 -19.21
CA ALA A 496 -36.88 -29.93 -20.49
C ALA A 496 -35.47 -30.54 -20.38
N ALA A 497 -34.64 -30.08 -19.45
CA ALA A 497 -33.34 -30.67 -19.18
C ALA A 497 -33.46 -32.01 -18.43
N ILE A 498 -34.40 -32.11 -17.48
CA ILE A 498 -34.71 -33.34 -16.73
C ILE A 498 -35.25 -34.41 -17.70
N ASP A 499 -36.17 -34.05 -18.57
CA ASP A 499 -36.73 -34.98 -19.57
C ASP A 499 -35.67 -35.51 -20.53
N ARG A 500 -34.72 -34.67 -20.98
CA ARG A 500 -33.58 -35.11 -21.79
C ARG A 500 -32.66 -36.09 -21.07
N VAL A 501 -32.46 -35.89 -19.77
CA VAL A 501 -31.62 -36.79 -18.95
C VAL A 501 -32.34 -38.12 -18.70
N LEU A 502 -33.63 -38.08 -18.47
CA LEU A 502 -34.45 -39.29 -18.28
C LEU A 502 -34.59 -40.11 -19.57
N ALA A 503 -34.78 -39.43 -20.71
CA ALA A 503 -34.83 -40.11 -22.03
C ALA A 503 -33.48 -40.78 -22.39
N LYS A 504 -32.35 -40.20 -21.96
CA LYS A 504 -31.03 -40.80 -22.16
C LYS A 504 -30.70 -41.97 -21.23
N LYS A 505 -31.45 -42.14 -20.14
CA LYS A 505 -31.34 -43.30 -19.24
C LYS A 505 -32.30 -44.47 -19.63
N ALA A 506 -33.26 -44.21 -20.51
CA ALA A 506 -34.24 -45.20 -20.98
C ALA A 506 -33.87 -45.81 -22.36
N SER A 507 -32.82 -45.29 -22.99
CA SER A 507 -32.18 -45.85 -24.20
C SER A 507 -30.86 -46.56 -23.85
#